data_ee211304ae92379b11bc7dedc76aacdd
#
_entry.id   ee211304ae92379b11bc7dedc76aacdd
#
_cell.length_a   1.000
_cell.length_b   1.000
_cell.length_c   1.000
_cell.angle_alpha   90.00
_cell.angle_beta   90.00
_cell.angle_gamma   90.00
#
_symmetry.space_group_name_H-M   'P 1'
#
loop_
_entity.id
_entity.type
_entity.pdbx_description
1 polymer ?
#
loop_
_entity_poly.entity_id
_entity_poly.type
_entity_poly.pdbx_seq_one_letter_code
_entity_poly.pdbx_strand_id
1 'polypeptide(L)'
;GENVKRLLSLPQAEQLHEKGYDVLCMTSQIDEYFVDTMKSYADKPFCNIATDDLGLETEEEKKETEAKQAEDKDLLDFVKETLGDQVASVRLSNKLVSSAVCLSTEGGVTLEMERYFKSMPGAPTDIRAIRVLELNANHHAYQAMKEAFDAGDKDKAARIAKILHAQA
;
A
#
# COMPACT_ATOMS: atom_id res chain seq x y z
N GLY A 1 -8.98 8.14 -8.85
CA GLY A 1 -7.70 8.82 -9.11
C GLY A 1 -7.81 9.97 -10.10
N GLU A 2 -6.81 10.83 -10.16
CA GLU A 2 -6.89 12.06 -10.97
C GLU A 2 -6.80 11.83 -12.49
N ASN A 3 -6.07 10.80 -12.94
CA ASN A 3 -5.98 10.44 -14.35
C ASN A 3 -5.51 8.99 -14.54
N VAL A 4 -5.84 8.42 -15.71
CA VAL A 4 -5.54 7.03 -16.07
C VAL A 4 -4.04 6.73 -16.03
N LYS A 5 -3.19 7.63 -16.56
CA LYS A 5 -1.74 7.41 -16.61
C LYS A 5 -1.15 7.24 -15.20
N ARG A 6 -1.61 8.05 -14.24
CA ARG A 6 -1.18 7.96 -12.85
C ARG A 6 -1.67 6.67 -12.18
N LEU A 7 -2.92 6.28 -12.43
CA LEU A 7 -3.48 5.03 -11.89
C LEU A 7 -2.72 3.80 -12.37
N LEU A 8 -2.39 3.75 -13.66
CA LEU A 8 -1.63 2.63 -14.24
C LEU A 8 -0.16 2.60 -13.78
N SER A 9 0.38 3.72 -13.28
CA SER A 9 1.73 3.76 -12.72
C SER A 9 1.79 3.46 -11.22
N LEU A 10 0.64 3.15 -10.60
CA LEU A 10 0.62 2.76 -9.19
C LEU A 10 1.28 1.39 -9.00
N PRO A 11 2.07 1.21 -7.94
CA PRO A 11 2.70 -0.07 -7.63
C PRO A 11 1.72 -1.24 -7.55
N GLN A 12 0.51 -0.99 -7.07
CA GLN A 12 -0.56 -1.99 -6.96
C GLN A 12 -1.05 -2.49 -8.33
N ALA A 13 -0.94 -1.66 -9.38
CA ALA A 13 -1.33 -2.04 -10.74
C ALA A 13 -0.24 -2.85 -11.47
N GLU A 14 1.02 -2.76 -11.04
CA GLU A 14 2.18 -3.37 -11.69
C GLU A 14 2.06 -4.91 -11.73
N GLN A 15 1.78 -5.55 -10.61
CA GLN A 15 1.62 -7.00 -10.51
C GLN A 15 0.46 -7.53 -11.38
N LEU A 16 -0.64 -6.76 -11.46
CA LEU A 16 -1.78 -7.13 -12.29
C LEU A 16 -1.42 -7.13 -13.77
N HIS A 17 -0.68 -6.12 -14.22
CA HIS A 17 -0.19 -6.05 -15.60
C HIS A 17 0.76 -7.19 -15.95
N GLU A 18 1.68 -7.55 -15.05
CA GLU A 18 2.57 -8.69 -15.26
C GLU A 18 1.82 -10.01 -15.37
N LYS A 19 0.76 -10.17 -14.59
CA LYS A 19 -0.12 -11.36 -14.64
C LYS A 19 -1.14 -11.31 -15.78
N GLY A 20 -1.11 -10.25 -16.63
CA GLY A 20 -1.97 -10.12 -17.81
C GLY A 20 -3.42 -9.71 -17.50
N TYR A 21 -3.68 -9.08 -16.36
CA TYR A 21 -4.99 -8.54 -16.01
C TYR A 21 -5.14 -7.11 -16.50
N ASP A 22 -6.34 -6.79 -16.98
CA ASP A 22 -6.73 -5.41 -17.26
C ASP A 22 -7.24 -4.74 -15.99
N VAL A 23 -6.89 -3.45 -15.82
CA VAL A 23 -7.33 -2.63 -14.69
C VAL A 23 -8.31 -1.57 -15.17
N LEU A 24 -9.51 -1.57 -14.59
CA LEU A 24 -10.50 -0.55 -14.85
C LEU A 24 -10.17 0.73 -14.07
N CYS A 25 -9.73 1.77 -14.76
CA CYS A 25 -9.33 3.04 -14.16
C CYS A 25 -10.55 3.93 -13.89
N MET A 26 -10.91 4.10 -12.65
CA MET A 26 -11.96 5.01 -12.19
C MET A 26 -11.36 6.38 -11.88
N THR A 27 -11.81 7.43 -12.57
CA THR A 27 -11.21 8.78 -12.50
C THR A 27 -12.16 9.85 -11.99
N SER A 28 -13.42 9.55 -11.82
CA SER A 28 -14.43 10.46 -11.29
C SER A 28 -14.62 10.23 -9.78
N GLN A 29 -14.93 11.29 -9.05
CA GLN A 29 -15.21 11.22 -7.61
C GLN A 29 -16.47 10.37 -7.30
N ILE A 30 -17.38 10.24 -8.25
CA ILE A 30 -18.60 9.45 -8.08
C ILE A 30 -18.38 7.95 -8.34
N ASP A 31 -17.28 7.58 -8.97
CA ASP A 31 -17.03 6.20 -9.39
C ASP A 31 -16.93 5.23 -8.20
N GLU A 32 -16.38 5.67 -7.07
CA GLU A 32 -16.33 4.88 -5.83
C GLU A 32 -17.74 4.52 -5.33
N TYR A 33 -18.62 5.52 -5.29
CA TYR A 33 -20.02 5.28 -4.90
C TYR A 33 -20.77 4.41 -5.90
N PHE A 34 -20.45 4.55 -7.19
CA PHE A 34 -21.03 3.70 -8.23
C PHE A 34 -20.64 2.23 -8.02
N VAL A 35 -19.35 1.95 -7.80
CA VAL A 35 -18.84 0.60 -7.57
C VAL A 35 -19.41 0.01 -6.28
N ASP A 36 -19.45 0.77 -5.19
CA ASP A 36 -20.01 0.37 -3.90
C ASP A 36 -21.52 0.04 -3.98
N THR A 37 -22.24 0.77 -4.83
CA THR A 37 -23.68 0.54 -5.04
C THR A 37 -23.94 -0.65 -5.95
N MET A 38 -23.20 -0.75 -7.05
CA MET A 38 -23.37 -1.78 -8.07
C MET A 38 -22.82 -3.14 -7.65
N LYS A 39 -21.73 -3.16 -6.88
CA LYS A 39 -21.01 -4.31 -6.32
C LYS A 39 -20.49 -5.34 -7.32
N SER A 40 -21.23 -5.60 -8.39
CA SER A 40 -20.85 -6.57 -9.42
C SER A 40 -21.43 -6.20 -10.79
N TYR A 41 -20.80 -6.69 -11.84
CA TYR A 41 -21.28 -6.59 -13.21
C TYR A 41 -21.16 -7.95 -13.90
N ALA A 42 -22.25 -8.43 -14.54
CA ALA A 42 -22.32 -9.76 -15.19
C ALA A 42 -21.77 -10.89 -14.29
N ASP A 43 -22.26 -10.95 -13.04
CA ASP A 43 -21.89 -11.90 -11.99
C ASP A 43 -20.41 -11.86 -11.56
N LYS A 44 -19.66 -10.82 -11.94
CA LYS A 44 -18.29 -10.58 -11.51
C LYS A 44 -18.24 -9.43 -10.50
N PRO A 45 -17.73 -9.65 -9.29
CA PRO A 45 -17.58 -8.60 -8.30
C PRO A 45 -16.53 -7.56 -8.72
N PHE A 46 -16.74 -6.32 -8.36
CA PHE A 46 -15.70 -5.31 -8.40
C PHE A 46 -14.73 -5.54 -7.26
N CYS A 47 -13.43 -5.39 -7.52
CA CYS A 47 -12.37 -5.46 -6.52
C CYS A 47 -11.53 -4.19 -6.59
N ASN A 48 -11.21 -3.64 -5.44
CA ASN A 48 -10.34 -2.46 -5.34
C ASN A 48 -8.88 -2.91 -5.16
N ILE A 49 -8.03 -2.60 -6.13
CA ILE A 49 -6.62 -3.01 -6.11
C ILE A 49 -5.81 -2.43 -4.94
N ALA A 50 -6.30 -1.35 -4.31
CA ALA A 50 -5.60 -0.70 -3.21
C ALA A 50 -6.00 -1.26 -1.82
N THR A 51 -7.19 -1.86 -1.69
CA THR A 51 -7.72 -2.30 -0.39
C THR A 51 -8.00 -3.78 -0.32
N ASP A 52 -8.34 -4.42 -1.44
CA ASP A 52 -8.83 -5.79 -1.43
C ASP A 52 -7.67 -6.80 -1.62
N ASP A 53 -7.84 -7.97 -1.00
CA ASP A 53 -7.01 -9.12 -1.35
C ASP A 53 -7.53 -9.75 -2.65
N LEU A 54 -6.77 -9.58 -3.71
CA LEU A 54 -7.14 -10.08 -5.03
C LEU A 54 -6.87 -11.58 -5.21
N GLY A 55 -6.33 -12.26 -4.19
CA GLY A 55 -6.01 -13.69 -4.25
C GLY A 55 -4.98 -14.06 -5.32
N LEU A 56 -4.14 -13.10 -5.73
CA LEU A 56 -3.13 -13.29 -6.78
C LEU A 56 -1.86 -13.98 -6.28
N GLU A 57 -1.68 -14.01 -4.97
CA GLU A 57 -0.54 -14.65 -4.31
C GLU A 57 -0.79 -16.15 -4.16
N THR A 58 0.21 -16.95 -4.43
CA THR A 58 0.18 -18.38 -4.12
C THR A 58 0.34 -18.59 -2.60
N GLU A 59 -0.11 -19.74 -2.11
CA GLU A 59 0.08 -20.10 -0.69
C GLU A 59 1.56 -20.17 -0.28
N GLU A 60 2.44 -20.49 -1.23
CA GLU A 60 3.88 -20.51 -1.03
C GLU A 60 4.43 -19.09 -0.86
N GLU A 61 4.05 -18.16 -1.74
CA GLU A 61 4.43 -16.75 -1.66
C GLU A 61 3.94 -16.09 -0.35
N LYS A 62 2.71 -16.40 0.08
CA LYS A 62 2.18 -15.92 1.36
C LYS A 62 3.01 -16.39 2.55
N LYS A 63 3.31 -17.68 2.61
CA LYS A 63 4.14 -18.26 3.68
C LYS A 63 5.56 -17.70 3.70
N GLU A 64 6.14 -17.45 2.53
CA GLU A 64 7.46 -16.86 2.42
C GLU A 64 7.49 -15.42 2.94
N THR A 65 6.46 -14.64 2.61
CA THR A 65 6.30 -13.27 3.11
C THR A 65 6.07 -13.25 4.61
N GLU A 66 5.22 -14.12 5.13
CA GLU A 66 4.97 -14.25 6.57
C GLU A 66 6.24 -14.64 7.33
N ALA A 67 7.02 -15.57 6.79
CA ALA A 67 8.29 -15.98 7.39
C ALA A 67 9.31 -14.82 7.42
N LYS A 68 9.48 -14.11 6.30
CA LYS A 68 10.33 -12.91 6.24
C LYS A 68 9.83 -11.79 7.16
N GLN A 69 8.52 -11.59 7.24
CA GLN A 69 7.94 -10.58 8.13
C GLN A 69 8.19 -10.93 9.61
N ALA A 70 8.15 -12.21 9.97
CA ALA A 70 8.49 -12.66 11.32
C ALA A 70 9.99 -12.49 11.62
N GLU A 71 10.86 -12.79 10.65
CA GLU A 71 12.32 -12.60 10.77
C GLU A 71 12.67 -11.12 10.94
N ASP A 72 12.06 -10.24 10.13
CA ASP A 72 12.37 -8.81 10.08
C ASP A 72 11.51 -7.97 11.05
N LYS A 73 10.81 -8.61 11.98
CA LYS A 73 9.87 -7.96 12.88
C LYS A 73 10.47 -6.74 13.60
N ASP A 74 11.66 -6.88 14.15
CA ASP A 74 12.33 -5.80 14.88
C ASP A 74 12.64 -4.60 13.99
N LEU A 75 13.00 -4.84 12.72
CA LEU A 75 13.18 -3.78 11.73
C LEU A 75 11.86 -3.10 11.39
N LEU A 76 10.79 -3.86 11.17
CA LEU A 76 9.47 -3.31 10.84
C LEU A 76 8.90 -2.47 12.00
N ASP A 77 9.05 -2.95 13.23
CA ASP A 77 8.68 -2.22 14.45
C ASP A 77 9.50 -0.92 14.56
N PHE A 78 10.81 -0.96 14.30
CA PHE A 78 11.66 0.23 14.27
C PHE A 78 11.23 1.24 13.19
N VAL A 79 10.88 0.77 11.99
CA VAL A 79 10.35 1.65 10.92
C VAL A 79 9.04 2.29 11.36
N LYS A 80 8.14 1.53 11.97
CA LYS A 80 6.87 2.03 12.51
C LYS A 80 7.11 3.11 13.58
N GLU A 81 8.02 2.87 14.52
CA GLU A 81 8.38 3.86 15.56
C GLU A 81 8.98 5.13 14.94
N THR A 82 9.85 4.96 13.92
CA THR A 82 10.50 6.07 13.22
C THR A 82 9.50 6.98 12.49
N LEU A 83 8.44 6.40 11.95
CA LEU A 83 7.39 7.11 11.20
C LEU A 83 6.26 7.62 12.12
N GLY A 84 6.11 7.04 13.32
CA GLY A 84 5.11 7.44 14.30
C GLY A 84 3.68 7.38 13.78
N ASP A 85 2.95 8.48 13.91
CA ASP A 85 1.53 8.57 13.54
C ASP A 85 1.28 8.71 12.02
N GLN A 86 2.33 8.74 11.21
CA GLN A 86 2.19 8.86 9.74
C GLN A 86 1.63 7.58 9.12
N VAL A 87 1.90 6.43 9.75
CA VAL A 87 1.37 5.12 9.34
C VAL A 87 0.85 4.36 10.56
N ALA A 88 -0.19 3.57 10.39
CA ALA A 88 -0.75 2.72 11.43
C ALA A 88 0.08 1.44 11.62
N SER A 89 0.56 0.88 10.51
CA SER A 89 1.39 -0.33 10.51
C SER A 89 2.39 -0.32 9.36
N VAL A 90 3.39 -1.18 9.46
CA VAL A 90 4.40 -1.44 8.42
C VAL A 90 4.44 -2.94 8.17
N ARG A 91 4.41 -3.37 6.92
CA ARG A 91 4.47 -4.78 6.56
C ARG A 91 5.25 -5.03 5.27
N LEU A 92 5.67 -6.26 5.07
CA LEU A 92 6.20 -6.71 3.79
C LEU A 92 5.07 -7.03 2.82
N SER A 93 5.31 -6.84 1.53
CA SER A 93 4.33 -7.10 0.48
C SER A 93 5.00 -7.73 -0.74
N ASN A 94 4.38 -8.80 -1.26
CA ASN A 94 4.75 -9.42 -2.53
C ASN A 94 4.03 -8.78 -3.72
N LYS A 95 3.15 -7.80 -3.46
CA LYS A 95 2.41 -7.08 -4.52
C LYS A 95 3.29 -6.10 -5.28
N LEU A 96 4.46 -5.77 -4.72
CA LEU A 96 5.40 -4.82 -5.29
C LEU A 96 6.43 -5.56 -6.14
N VAL A 97 6.54 -5.20 -7.41
CA VAL A 97 7.49 -5.80 -8.36
C VAL A 97 8.75 -4.96 -8.44
N SER A 98 8.72 -3.81 -9.09
CA SER A 98 9.87 -2.90 -9.21
C SER A 98 9.89 -1.80 -8.16
N SER A 99 8.75 -1.49 -7.56
CA SER A 99 8.65 -0.44 -6.56
C SER A 99 9.16 -0.90 -5.19
N ALA A 100 9.89 -0.01 -4.50
CA ALA A 100 10.42 -0.28 -3.16
C ALA A 100 9.35 -0.29 -2.07
N VAL A 101 8.29 0.48 -2.28
CA VAL A 101 7.30 0.81 -1.26
C VAL A 101 5.98 1.24 -1.88
N CYS A 102 4.88 1.01 -1.20
CA CYS A 102 3.62 1.69 -1.46
C CYS A 102 2.87 1.98 -0.17
N LEU A 103 1.89 2.87 -0.26
CA LEU A 103 0.97 3.18 0.82
C LEU A 103 -0.40 2.59 0.48
N SER A 104 -0.86 1.66 1.30
CA SER A 104 -2.21 1.10 1.23
C SER A 104 -3.06 1.57 2.41
N THR A 105 -4.33 1.20 2.42
CA THR A 105 -5.26 1.56 3.50
C THR A 105 -6.00 0.33 4.00
N GLU A 106 -6.36 0.36 5.27
CA GLU A 106 -7.21 -0.63 5.92
C GLU A 106 -8.49 0.03 6.46
N GLY A 107 -9.52 -0.77 6.74
CA GLY A 107 -10.73 -0.31 7.42
C GLY A 107 -11.78 0.38 6.54
N GLY A 108 -11.70 0.22 5.22
CA GLY A 108 -12.75 0.65 4.28
C GLY A 108 -12.74 2.15 3.92
N VAL A 109 -11.90 2.98 4.56
CA VAL A 109 -11.71 4.38 4.16
C VAL A 109 -10.46 4.49 3.30
N THR A 110 -10.63 4.84 2.02
CA THR A 110 -9.51 5.04 1.10
C THR A 110 -8.87 6.43 1.30
N LEU A 111 -7.66 6.61 0.77
CA LEU A 111 -7.00 7.93 0.75
C LEU A 111 -7.81 8.97 -0.04
N GLU A 112 -8.47 8.53 -1.11
CA GLU A 112 -9.34 9.38 -1.92
C GLU A 112 -10.60 9.80 -1.16
N MET A 113 -11.25 8.88 -0.45
CA MET A 113 -12.37 9.18 0.45
C MET A 113 -11.96 10.20 1.53
N GLU A 114 -10.82 10.00 2.17
CA GLU A 114 -10.32 10.95 3.17
C GLU A 114 -10.12 12.34 2.56
N ARG A 115 -9.52 12.44 1.36
CA ARG A 115 -9.34 13.71 0.64
C ARG A 115 -10.68 14.37 0.30
N TYR A 116 -11.63 13.56 -0.19
CA TYR A 116 -12.95 14.05 -0.53
C TYR A 116 -13.67 14.63 0.69
N PHE A 117 -13.70 13.90 1.81
CA PHE A 117 -14.33 14.39 3.04
C PHE A 117 -13.66 15.67 3.57
N LYS A 118 -12.33 15.74 3.53
CA LYS A 118 -11.60 16.96 3.93
C LYS A 118 -11.91 18.19 3.06
N SER A 119 -12.33 17.98 1.81
CA SER A 119 -12.71 19.07 0.89
C SER A 119 -14.14 19.56 1.08
N MET A 120 -15.00 18.80 1.77
CA MET A 120 -16.41 19.14 1.97
C MET A 120 -16.60 20.08 3.17
N PRO A 121 -17.21 21.27 2.98
CA PRO A 121 -17.56 22.14 4.10
C PRO A 121 -18.53 21.43 5.06
N GLY A 122 -18.14 21.37 6.36
CA GLY A 122 -18.98 20.75 7.40
C GLY A 122 -18.91 19.22 7.49
N ALA A 123 -18.02 18.58 6.75
CA ALA A 123 -17.78 17.15 6.90
C ALA A 123 -17.11 16.83 8.26
N PRO A 124 -17.33 15.61 8.80
CA PRO A 124 -16.62 15.17 9.99
C PRO A 124 -15.11 15.20 9.77
N THR A 125 -14.38 15.86 10.68
CA THR A 125 -12.91 15.99 10.58
C THR A 125 -12.15 14.76 11.01
N ASP A 126 -12.84 13.77 11.57
CA ASP A 126 -12.27 12.59 12.21
C ASP A 126 -12.14 11.39 11.25
N ILE A 127 -12.67 11.52 10.03
CA ILE A 127 -12.56 10.46 9.00
C ILE A 127 -11.12 10.47 8.48
N ARG A 128 -10.36 9.43 8.86
CA ARG A 128 -8.98 9.22 8.43
C ARG A 128 -8.80 7.81 7.88
N ALA A 129 -8.08 7.71 6.79
CA ALA A 129 -7.64 6.43 6.27
C ALA A 129 -6.58 5.83 7.20
N ILE A 130 -6.72 4.54 7.52
CA ILE A 130 -5.72 3.77 8.25
C ILE A 130 -4.61 3.42 7.27
N ARG A 131 -3.50 4.14 7.33
CA ARG A 131 -2.38 4.00 6.40
C ARG A 131 -1.48 2.84 6.78
N VAL A 132 -1.18 1.98 5.83
CA VAL A 132 -0.25 0.87 5.96
C VAL A 132 0.89 1.08 4.98
N LEU A 133 2.13 1.07 5.48
CA LEU A 133 3.31 1.12 4.63
C LEU A 133 3.68 -0.31 4.22
N GLU A 134 3.63 -0.59 2.94
CA GLU A 134 4.03 -1.87 2.38
C GLU A 134 5.43 -1.75 1.77
N LEU A 135 6.34 -2.64 2.18
CA LEU A 135 7.75 -2.64 1.78
C LEU A 135 8.05 -3.87 0.91
N ASN A 136 8.82 -3.67 -0.13
CA ASN A 136 9.33 -4.75 -0.98
C ASN A 136 10.66 -5.28 -0.42
N ALA A 137 10.63 -6.45 0.20
CA ALA A 137 11.83 -7.08 0.78
C ALA A 137 12.92 -7.40 -0.25
N ASN A 138 12.56 -7.54 -1.53
CA ASN A 138 13.50 -7.85 -2.61
C ASN A 138 14.16 -6.59 -3.23
N HIS A 139 13.68 -5.40 -2.88
CA HIS A 139 14.21 -4.15 -3.40
C HIS A 139 15.47 -3.71 -2.66
N HIS A 140 16.48 -3.20 -3.39
CA HIS A 140 17.78 -2.85 -2.77
C HIS A 140 17.66 -1.76 -1.70
N ALA A 141 16.68 -0.87 -1.77
CA ALA A 141 16.49 0.15 -0.73
C ALA A 141 16.04 -0.47 0.60
N TYR A 142 15.21 -1.53 0.58
CA TYR A 142 14.89 -2.31 1.77
C TYR A 142 16.12 -3.03 2.31
N GLN A 143 16.88 -3.70 1.43
CA GLN A 143 18.10 -4.40 1.81
C GLN A 143 19.13 -3.47 2.45
N ALA A 144 19.34 -2.28 1.86
CA ALA A 144 20.23 -1.26 2.43
C ALA A 144 19.75 -0.73 3.80
N MET A 145 18.44 -0.66 4.00
CA MET A 145 17.86 -0.29 5.30
C MET A 145 18.08 -1.41 6.34
N LYS A 146 17.88 -2.68 5.96
CA LYS A 146 18.11 -3.85 6.80
C LYS A 146 19.59 -3.96 7.19
N GLU A 147 20.50 -3.86 6.23
CA GLU A 147 21.96 -3.87 6.49
C GLU A 147 22.38 -2.76 7.47
N ALA A 148 21.84 -1.55 7.31
CA ALA A 148 22.14 -0.46 8.24
C ALA A 148 21.61 -0.74 9.65
N PHE A 149 20.39 -1.29 9.75
CA PHE A 149 19.77 -1.65 11.02
C PHE A 149 20.56 -2.76 11.73
N ASP A 150 20.91 -3.83 11.02
CA ASP A 150 21.68 -4.97 11.54
C ASP A 150 23.10 -4.57 11.97
N ALA A 151 23.70 -3.60 11.26
CA ALA A 151 24.99 -3.02 11.64
C ALA A 151 24.91 -2.04 12.85
N GLY A 152 23.69 -1.78 13.36
CA GLY A 152 23.47 -0.84 14.47
C GLY A 152 23.44 0.63 14.06
N ASP A 153 23.55 0.96 12.76
CA ASP A 153 23.44 2.34 12.24
C ASP A 153 21.96 2.73 12.10
N LYS A 154 21.31 2.93 13.25
CA LYS A 154 19.89 3.29 13.32
C LYS A 154 19.59 4.63 12.66
N ASP A 155 20.53 5.57 12.65
CA ASP A 155 20.36 6.87 12.01
C ASP A 155 20.25 6.75 10.49
N LYS A 156 21.08 5.90 9.88
CA LYS A 156 21.02 5.60 8.45
C LYS A 156 19.73 4.83 8.12
N ALA A 157 19.38 3.81 8.89
CA ALA A 157 18.13 3.05 8.70
C ALA A 157 16.89 3.96 8.78
N ALA A 158 16.84 4.86 9.78
CA ALA A 158 15.74 5.82 9.93
C ALA A 158 15.64 6.81 8.76
N ARG A 159 16.77 7.27 8.23
CA ARG A 159 16.77 8.14 7.03
C ARG A 159 16.22 7.41 5.82
N ILE A 160 16.61 6.15 5.60
CA ILE A 160 16.10 5.35 4.48
C ILE A 160 14.60 5.12 4.65
N ALA A 161 14.12 4.77 5.86
CA ALA A 161 12.70 4.59 6.14
C ALA A 161 11.88 5.85 5.82
N LYS A 162 12.36 7.03 6.20
CA LYS A 162 11.70 8.32 5.89
C LYS A 162 11.69 8.63 4.39
N ILE A 163 12.76 8.29 3.66
CA ILE A 163 12.82 8.47 2.21
C ILE A 163 11.82 7.54 1.53
N LEU A 164 11.77 6.26 1.93
CA LEU A 164 10.80 5.30 1.41
C LEU A 164 9.37 5.77 1.65
N HIS A 165 9.04 6.18 2.87
CA HIS A 165 7.72 6.73 3.17
C HIS A 165 7.37 7.97 2.34
N ALA A 166 8.33 8.83 2.04
CA ALA A 166 8.10 10.02 1.21
C ALA A 166 7.89 9.70 -0.28
N GLN A 167 8.27 8.49 -0.73
CA GLN A 167 8.07 8.00 -2.09
C GLN A 167 6.74 7.23 -2.25
N ALA A 168 6.16 6.76 -1.15
CA ALA A 168 4.90 6.04 -1.11
C ALA A 168 3.70 7.00 -1.26
#